data_58b116163a2e65277834d4cd75c5dddb
#
_entry.id   58b116163a2e65277834d4cd75c5dddb
#
_cell.length_a   1.000
_cell.length_b   1.000
_cell.length_c   1.000
_cell.angle_alpha   90.00
_cell.angle_beta   90.00
_cell.angle_gamma   90.00
#
_symmetry.space_group_name_H-M   'P 1'
#
loop_
_entity.id
_entity.type
_entity.pdbx_description
1 polymer ?
#
loop_
_entity_poly.entity_id
_entity_poly.type
_entity_poly.pdbx_seq_one_letter_code
_entity_poly.pdbx_strand_id
1 'polypeptide(L)'
;MATQQQLLQTLDALLQPERFRDYGPNGLQVEGRAEVRRVVSGVTASRALIEAAIEVGADCIFVHHGLFWRGHDGRVTGWLKQRLSLLLAHDINLFAYHLPLDAHAELGNNAQLARVLGLRTTGRFADQELGFVGEPAAGL
;
A
#
# COMPACT_ATOMS: atom_id res chain seq x y z
N MET A 1 3.29 1.60 -20.37
CA MET A 1 4.39 0.82 -19.76
C MET A 1 5.25 1.78 -18.97
N ALA A 2 5.52 1.47 -17.72
CA ALA A 2 6.37 2.28 -16.85
C ALA A 2 7.52 1.42 -16.32
N THR A 3 8.61 2.06 -15.89
CA THR A 3 9.64 1.34 -15.14
C THR A 3 9.24 1.24 -13.67
N GLN A 4 9.72 0.24 -12.97
CA GLN A 4 9.60 0.10 -11.52
C GLN A 4 10.05 1.38 -10.79
N GLN A 5 11.16 1.99 -11.24
CA GLN A 5 11.68 3.23 -10.64
C GLN A 5 10.76 4.43 -10.88
N GLN A 6 10.17 4.57 -12.07
CA GLN A 6 9.18 5.63 -12.34
C GLN A 6 7.94 5.46 -11.47
N LEU A 7 7.50 4.21 -11.27
CA LEU A 7 6.37 3.92 -10.39
C LEU A 7 6.69 4.29 -8.93
N LEU A 8 7.87 3.92 -8.42
CA LEU A 8 8.33 4.29 -7.08
C LEU A 8 8.35 5.80 -6.90
N GLN A 9 8.99 6.53 -7.82
CA GLN A 9 9.06 7.99 -7.76
C GLN A 9 7.68 8.65 -7.78
N THR A 10 6.77 8.15 -8.61
CA THR A 10 5.41 8.67 -8.70
C THR A 10 4.63 8.45 -7.40
N LEU A 11 4.70 7.24 -6.84
CA LEU A 11 4.01 6.90 -5.60
C LEU A 11 4.58 7.65 -4.40
N ASP A 12 5.91 7.78 -4.32
CA ASP A 12 6.56 8.54 -3.25
C ASP A 12 6.22 10.03 -3.33
N ALA A 13 6.23 10.62 -4.52
CA ALA A 13 5.82 12.01 -4.72
C ALA A 13 4.35 12.26 -4.33
N LEU A 14 3.48 11.29 -4.63
CA LEU A 14 2.05 11.37 -4.31
C LEU A 14 1.76 11.18 -2.83
N LEU A 15 2.38 10.18 -2.21
CA LEU A 15 2.05 9.73 -0.85
C LEU A 15 3.00 10.29 0.23
N GLN A 16 4.17 10.81 -0.16
CA GLN A 16 5.15 11.46 0.71
C GLN A 16 5.48 10.64 1.98
N PRO A 17 6.00 9.41 1.83
CA PRO A 17 6.22 8.50 2.96
C PRO A 17 7.22 9.04 3.99
N GLU A 18 8.14 9.91 3.60
CA GLU A 18 9.10 10.56 4.48
C GLU A 18 8.47 11.45 5.56
N ARG A 19 7.21 11.84 5.40
CA ARG A 19 6.46 12.63 6.39
C ARG A 19 5.95 11.81 7.57
N PHE A 20 6.03 10.49 7.49
CA PHE A 20 5.39 9.58 8.47
C PHE A 20 6.42 8.76 9.23
N ARG A 21 6.18 8.63 10.53
CA ARG A 21 6.80 7.58 11.36
C ARG A 21 5.89 6.36 11.30
N ASP A 22 6.32 5.31 10.61
CA ASP A 22 5.48 4.16 10.35
C ASP A 22 6.01 2.89 11.04
N TYR A 23 5.20 1.86 11.03
CA TYR A 23 5.46 0.54 11.62
C TYR A 23 6.20 -0.40 10.68
N GLY A 24 6.44 0.00 9.47
CA GLY A 24 7.18 -0.74 8.45
C GLY A 24 7.62 0.18 7.31
N PRO A 25 8.45 -0.31 6.38
CA PRO A 25 8.93 0.48 5.26
C PRO A 25 7.82 0.73 4.24
N ASN A 26 7.63 2.00 3.88
CA ASN A 26 6.77 2.40 2.78
C ASN A 26 7.55 2.43 1.47
N GLY A 27 6.90 2.10 0.35
CA GLY A 27 7.49 2.08 -0.97
C GLY A 27 7.70 0.66 -1.50
N LEU A 28 8.75 0.46 -2.27
CA LEU A 28 9.12 -0.84 -2.81
C LEU A 28 9.68 -1.75 -1.70
N GLN A 29 8.94 -2.78 -1.35
CA GLN A 29 9.36 -3.75 -0.33
C GLN A 29 10.04 -4.98 -0.91
N VAL A 30 9.61 -5.44 -2.07
CA VAL A 30 10.22 -6.56 -2.79
C VAL A 30 10.44 -6.14 -4.23
N GLU A 31 11.69 -6.22 -4.66
CA GLU A 31 12.08 -5.90 -6.02
C GLU A 31 11.81 -7.08 -6.95
N GLY A 32 11.15 -6.79 -8.07
CA GLY A 32 10.90 -7.70 -9.17
C GLY A 32 11.44 -7.13 -10.48
N ARG A 33 10.73 -7.37 -11.57
CA ARG A 33 11.15 -6.94 -12.92
C ARG A 33 11.19 -5.41 -13.06
N ALA A 34 12.09 -4.94 -13.93
CA ALA A 34 12.28 -3.51 -14.17
C ALA A 34 11.10 -2.84 -14.89
N GLU A 35 10.40 -3.58 -15.75
CA GLU A 35 9.25 -3.08 -16.51
C GLU A 35 7.94 -3.50 -15.85
N VAL A 36 7.03 -2.55 -15.69
CA VAL A 36 5.70 -2.75 -15.11
C VAL A 36 4.62 -2.40 -16.14
N ARG A 37 3.81 -3.38 -16.50
CA ARG A 37 2.67 -3.25 -17.43
C ARG A 37 1.34 -3.53 -16.73
N ARG A 38 1.36 -4.46 -15.78
CA ARG A 38 0.16 -4.89 -15.06
C ARG A 38 0.36 -4.77 -13.56
N VAL A 39 -0.48 -3.96 -12.94
CA VAL A 39 -0.53 -3.78 -11.49
C VAL A 39 -1.80 -4.42 -10.95
N VAL A 40 -1.66 -5.20 -9.89
CA VAL A 40 -2.78 -5.70 -9.08
C VAL A 40 -2.76 -4.96 -7.75
N SER A 41 -3.89 -4.47 -7.31
CA SER A 41 -4.03 -3.83 -5.99
C SER A 41 -4.81 -4.71 -5.02
N GLY A 42 -4.47 -4.61 -3.76
CA GLY A 42 -5.17 -5.26 -2.66
C GLY A 42 -4.90 -4.55 -1.34
N VAL A 43 -5.55 -5.00 -0.28
CA VAL A 43 -5.36 -4.41 1.05
C VAL A 43 -4.11 -4.98 1.74
N THR A 44 -3.99 -6.29 1.78
CA THR A 44 -2.92 -7.00 2.49
C THR A 44 -2.19 -7.94 1.53
N ALA A 45 -0.86 -7.96 1.59
CA ALA A 45 0.00 -8.88 0.84
C ALA A 45 -0.15 -10.33 1.36
N SER A 46 -1.37 -10.85 1.28
CA SER A 46 -1.68 -12.23 1.62
C SER A 46 -1.20 -13.21 0.56
N ARG A 47 -1.02 -14.48 0.93
CA ARG A 47 -0.69 -15.51 -0.04
C ARG A 47 -1.73 -15.60 -1.16
N ALA A 48 -3.01 -15.53 -0.81
CA ALA A 48 -4.11 -15.58 -1.79
C ALA A 48 -4.04 -14.42 -2.81
N LEU A 49 -3.74 -13.19 -2.36
CA LEU A 49 -3.57 -12.06 -3.27
C LEU A 49 -2.38 -12.27 -4.21
N ILE A 50 -1.26 -12.77 -3.68
CA ILE A 50 -0.05 -13.02 -4.47
C ILE A 50 -0.31 -14.11 -5.51
N GLU A 51 -0.96 -15.21 -5.13
CA GLU A 51 -1.32 -16.30 -6.05
C GLU A 51 -2.27 -15.80 -7.15
N ALA A 52 -3.29 -15.01 -6.81
CA ALA A 52 -4.19 -14.40 -7.79
C ALA A 52 -3.46 -13.43 -8.74
N ALA A 53 -2.50 -12.64 -8.23
CA ALA A 53 -1.69 -11.77 -9.05
C ALA A 53 -0.80 -12.54 -10.04
N ILE A 54 -0.25 -13.67 -9.62
CA ILE A 54 0.51 -14.58 -10.49
C ILE A 54 -0.36 -15.12 -11.62
N GLU A 55 -1.57 -15.59 -11.30
CA GLU A 55 -2.52 -16.16 -12.28
C GLU A 55 -2.86 -15.16 -13.39
N VAL A 56 -3.00 -13.88 -13.06
CA VAL A 56 -3.28 -12.85 -14.07
C VAL A 56 -2.02 -12.26 -14.71
N GLY A 57 -0.84 -12.77 -14.37
CA GLY A 57 0.44 -12.30 -14.92
C GLY A 57 0.78 -10.88 -14.52
N ALA A 58 0.60 -10.55 -13.24
CA ALA A 58 0.97 -9.23 -12.73
C ALA A 58 2.49 -9.04 -12.67
N ASP A 59 2.95 -7.82 -12.93
CA ASP A 59 4.33 -7.39 -12.78
C ASP A 59 4.57 -6.71 -11.44
N CYS A 60 3.48 -6.25 -10.81
CA CYS A 60 3.51 -5.46 -9.59
C CYS A 60 2.25 -5.69 -8.77
N ILE A 61 2.41 -5.76 -7.46
CA ILE A 61 1.33 -5.74 -6.48
C ILE A 61 1.47 -4.47 -5.63
N PHE A 62 0.38 -3.73 -5.50
CA PHE A 62 0.27 -2.57 -4.62
C PHE A 62 -0.66 -2.90 -3.46
N VAL A 63 -0.17 -2.71 -2.23
CA VAL A 63 -0.94 -3.00 -1.01
C VAL A 63 -0.80 -1.90 0.04
N HIS A 64 -1.72 -1.92 1.00
CA HIS A 64 -1.65 -1.14 2.22
C HIS A 64 -0.83 -1.86 3.31
N HIS A 65 -1.07 -3.13 3.52
CA HIS A 65 -0.32 -3.96 4.46
C HIS A 65 0.69 -4.83 3.71
N GLY A 66 1.97 -4.48 3.82
CA GLY A 66 3.07 -5.22 3.23
C GLY A 66 3.53 -6.41 4.07
N LEU A 67 4.78 -6.81 3.85
CA LEU A 67 5.36 -8.00 4.49
C LEU A 67 6.28 -7.68 5.67
N PHE A 68 6.78 -6.44 5.77
CA PHE A 68 7.81 -6.08 6.75
C PHE A 68 7.26 -5.13 7.78
N TRP A 69 7.38 -5.52 9.07
CA TRP A 69 6.86 -4.78 10.19
C TRP A 69 7.91 -4.62 11.28
N ARG A 70 7.86 -3.53 12.03
CA ARG A 70 8.71 -3.30 13.19
C ARG A 70 8.54 -4.43 14.20
N GLY A 71 9.67 -4.91 14.75
CA GLY A 71 9.68 -6.01 15.69
C GLY A 71 9.81 -7.39 15.07
N HIS A 72 9.76 -7.49 13.73
CA HIS A 72 10.11 -8.74 13.05
C HIS A 72 11.62 -9.00 13.16
N ASP A 73 12.01 -10.22 13.46
CA ASP A 73 13.39 -10.59 13.73
C ASP A 73 14.26 -10.81 12.47
N GLY A 74 13.70 -10.58 11.28
CA GLY A 74 14.38 -10.70 10.00
C GLY A 74 14.47 -12.11 9.44
N ARG A 75 14.01 -13.15 10.16
CA ARG A 75 14.07 -14.53 9.67
C ARG A 75 13.01 -14.78 8.58
N VAL A 76 13.47 -15.40 7.49
CA VAL A 76 12.60 -15.77 6.37
C VAL A 76 12.13 -17.21 6.56
N THR A 77 11.12 -17.38 7.40
CA THR A 77 10.51 -18.68 7.74
C THR A 77 8.98 -18.58 7.69
N GLY A 78 8.29 -19.69 7.74
CA GLY A 78 6.83 -19.77 7.84
C GLY A 78 6.12 -18.98 6.74
N TRP A 79 5.19 -18.12 7.15
CA TRP A 79 4.36 -17.31 6.24
C TRP A 79 5.19 -16.35 5.38
N LEU A 80 6.24 -15.73 5.94
CA LEU A 80 7.09 -14.80 5.21
C LEU A 80 7.86 -15.52 4.10
N LYS A 81 8.43 -16.69 4.39
CA LYS A 81 9.08 -17.53 3.38
C LYS A 81 8.13 -17.87 2.24
N GLN A 82 6.91 -18.31 2.55
CA GLN A 82 5.92 -18.69 1.52
C GLN A 82 5.61 -17.53 0.59
N ARG A 83 5.35 -16.33 1.15
CA ARG A 83 4.98 -15.15 0.35
C ARG A 83 6.16 -14.59 -0.44
N LEU A 84 7.33 -14.46 0.19
CA LEU A 84 8.55 -14.01 -0.51
C LEU A 84 8.96 -14.98 -1.63
N SER A 85 8.89 -16.29 -1.41
CA SER A 85 9.23 -17.27 -2.43
C SER A 85 8.38 -17.11 -3.69
N LEU A 86 7.09 -16.83 -3.56
CA LEU A 86 6.19 -16.60 -4.69
C LEU A 86 6.55 -15.31 -5.43
N LEU A 87 6.77 -14.21 -4.72
CA LEU A 87 7.12 -12.93 -5.33
C LEU A 87 8.44 -13.01 -6.09
N LEU A 88 9.48 -13.59 -5.47
CA LEU A 88 10.81 -13.71 -6.06
C LEU A 88 10.83 -14.68 -7.25
N ALA A 89 10.13 -15.82 -7.15
CA ALA A 89 10.08 -16.80 -8.25
C ALA A 89 9.39 -16.26 -9.51
N HIS A 90 8.50 -15.29 -9.37
CA HIS A 90 7.73 -14.70 -10.47
C HIS A 90 8.15 -13.27 -10.84
N ASP A 91 9.25 -12.77 -10.26
CA ASP A 91 9.76 -11.41 -10.49
C ASP A 91 8.69 -10.32 -10.32
N ILE A 92 7.86 -10.44 -9.28
CA ILE A 92 6.78 -9.51 -9.00
C ILE A 92 7.25 -8.45 -8.00
N ASN A 93 7.10 -7.18 -8.37
CA ASN A 93 7.33 -6.06 -7.47
C ASN A 93 6.23 -5.98 -6.41
N LEU A 94 6.59 -5.78 -5.14
CA LEU A 94 5.64 -5.46 -4.08
C LEU A 94 5.87 -4.04 -3.58
N PHE A 95 4.88 -3.18 -3.78
CA PHE A 95 4.80 -1.85 -3.18
C PHE A 95 3.80 -1.86 -2.03
N ALA A 96 4.19 -1.26 -0.91
CA ALA A 96 3.32 -1.10 0.24
C ALA A 96 3.39 0.33 0.76
N TYR A 97 2.22 0.94 0.98
CA TYR A 97 2.10 2.26 1.60
C TYR A 97 1.04 2.18 2.70
N HIS A 98 1.49 2.33 3.95
CA HIS A 98 0.66 2.18 5.14
C HIS A 98 0.09 3.52 5.58
N LEU A 99 0.67 4.20 6.59
CA LEU A 99 0.16 5.47 7.09
C LEU A 99 0.05 6.58 6.02
N PRO A 100 0.98 6.68 5.04
CA PRO A 100 0.82 7.66 3.97
C PRO A 100 -0.47 7.49 3.18
N LEU A 101 -0.92 6.26 2.96
CA LEU A 101 -2.18 5.98 2.28
C LEU A 101 -3.38 6.25 3.18
N ASP A 102 -3.30 6.04 4.49
CA ASP A 102 -4.36 6.41 5.43
C ASP A 102 -4.58 7.92 5.45
N ALA A 103 -3.50 8.69 5.44
CA ALA A 103 -3.52 10.14 5.61
C ALA A 103 -3.81 10.94 4.34
N HIS A 104 -3.68 10.37 3.15
CA HIS A 104 -3.83 11.14 1.91
C HIS A 104 -5.23 11.75 1.79
N ALA A 105 -5.27 13.08 1.58
CA ALA A 105 -6.50 13.88 1.68
C ALA A 105 -7.60 13.53 0.65
N GLU A 106 -7.23 12.95 -0.48
CA GLU A 106 -8.15 12.65 -1.57
C GLU A 106 -8.24 11.16 -1.87
N LEU A 107 -7.09 10.49 -2.00
CA LEU A 107 -7.00 9.09 -2.43
C LEU A 107 -6.90 8.11 -1.26
N GLY A 108 -6.69 8.61 -0.06
CA GLY A 108 -6.42 7.80 1.12
C GLY A 108 -7.62 7.04 1.66
N ASN A 109 -7.35 6.03 2.47
CA ASN A 109 -8.37 5.15 3.03
C ASN A 109 -9.44 5.94 3.80
N ASN A 110 -9.04 6.87 4.66
CA ASN A 110 -9.97 7.67 5.45
C ASN A 110 -10.78 8.65 4.58
N ALA A 111 -10.15 9.28 3.60
CA ALA A 111 -10.82 10.18 2.67
C ALA A 111 -11.87 9.43 1.82
N GLN A 112 -11.52 8.26 1.31
CA GLN A 112 -12.44 7.43 0.52
C GLN A 112 -13.57 6.86 1.37
N LEU A 113 -13.29 6.47 2.62
CA LEU A 113 -14.32 6.02 3.56
C LEU A 113 -15.31 7.17 3.86
N ALA A 114 -14.81 8.38 4.12
CA ALA A 114 -15.66 9.55 4.31
C ALA A 114 -16.57 9.78 3.09
N ARG A 115 -16.01 9.67 1.88
CA ARG A 115 -16.78 9.80 0.63
C ARG A 115 -17.88 8.75 0.50
N VAL A 116 -17.58 7.48 0.79
CA VAL A 116 -18.55 6.37 0.74
C VAL A 116 -19.68 6.57 1.75
N LEU A 117 -19.35 7.11 2.94
CA LEU A 117 -20.33 7.41 3.99
C LEU A 117 -21.07 8.72 3.79
N GLY A 118 -20.81 9.47 2.72
CA GLY A 118 -21.45 10.77 2.47
C GLY A 118 -21.04 11.85 3.47
N LEU A 119 -19.83 11.76 4.02
CA LEU A 119 -19.29 12.73 4.97
C LEU A 119 -18.44 13.79 4.25
N ARG A 120 -18.61 15.03 4.65
CA ARG A 120 -17.72 16.14 4.30
C ARG A 120 -16.67 16.27 5.41
N THR A 121 -15.41 16.05 5.07
CA THR A 121 -14.30 16.18 6.03
C THR A 121 -14.16 17.65 6.45
N THR A 122 -14.12 17.89 7.78
CA THR A 122 -14.01 19.21 8.39
C THR A 122 -12.74 19.40 9.20
N GLY A 123 -11.98 18.33 9.48
CA GLY A 123 -10.75 18.43 10.26
C GLY A 123 -10.01 17.10 10.37
N ARG A 124 -8.92 17.15 11.12
CA ARG A 124 -8.05 16.02 11.42
C ARG A 124 -7.86 15.85 12.92
N PHE A 125 -7.50 14.66 13.38
CA PHE A 125 -7.19 14.40 14.78
C PHE A 125 -6.24 13.21 14.94
N ALA A 126 -5.86 12.92 16.19
CA ALA A 126 -4.95 11.85 16.61
C ALA A 126 -3.49 12.08 16.19
N ASP A 127 -2.63 11.10 16.51
CA ASP A 127 -1.21 11.15 16.19
C ASP A 127 -0.99 11.29 14.68
N GLN A 128 -0.04 12.15 14.29
CA GLN A 128 0.28 12.46 12.88
C GLN A 128 -0.95 12.92 12.06
N GLU A 129 -2.01 13.38 12.70
CA GLU A 129 -3.24 13.83 12.05
C GLU A 129 -3.88 12.75 11.14
N LEU A 130 -3.75 11.47 11.51
CA LEU A 130 -4.23 10.33 10.73
C LEU A 130 -5.75 10.21 10.72
N GLY A 131 -6.42 10.62 11.83
CA GLY A 131 -7.88 10.59 11.92
C GLY A 131 -8.54 11.72 11.16
N PHE A 132 -9.70 11.46 10.57
CA PHE A 132 -10.53 12.45 9.87
C PHE A 132 -11.80 12.73 10.66
N VAL A 133 -12.14 14.00 10.83
CA VAL A 133 -13.43 14.45 11.35
C VAL A 133 -14.28 14.90 10.18
N GLY A 134 -15.55 14.50 10.19
CA GLY A 134 -16.47 14.90 9.13
C GLY A 134 -17.89 15.07 9.63
N GLU A 135 -18.70 15.75 8.85
CA GLU A 135 -20.11 15.97 9.05
C GLU A 135 -20.91 15.36 7.87
N PRO A 136 -22.15 14.89 8.09
CA PRO A 136 -23.00 14.49 6.99
C PRO A 136 -23.10 15.59 5.95
N ALA A 137 -23.01 15.25 4.68
CA ALA A 137 -23.31 16.19 3.61
C ALA A 137 -24.78 16.64 3.70
N ALA A 138 -25.06 17.88 3.31
CA ALA A 138 -26.41 18.41 3.38
C ALA A 138 -27.38 17.53 2.58
N GLY A 139 -28.40 17.00 3.24
CA GLY A 139 -29.41 16.13 2.64
C GLY A 139 -29.33 14.64 3.06
N LEU A 140 -28.44 14.29 4.00
CA LEU A 140 -28.43 12.98 4.68
C LEU A 140 -29.17 13.08 6.02
#